data_3c609f19fc047c8f175564a31583f9d4
#
_entry.id   3c609f19fc047c8f175564a31583f9d4
#
_cell.length_a   1.000
_cell.length_b   1.000
_cell.length_c   1.000
_cell.angle_alpha   90.00
_cell.angle_beta   90.00
_cell.angle_gamma   90.00
#
_symmetry.space_group_name_H-M   'P 1'
#
loop_
_entity.id
_entity.type
_entity.pdbx_description
1 polymer ?
#
loop_
_entity_poly.entity_id
_entity_poly.type
_entity_poly.pdbx_seq_one_letter_code
_entity_poly.pdbx_strand_id
1 'polypeptide(L)'
;KITKDRYLHTGPELSQSAQLYDISGEKMQLILDFPTIGEPHYAQIVPADLIKKNSVKFFKMEENKNPYFSNGEAATKVVREGNKVHVYMTAIRSHLTPDNIEGIKMGDEVYFHVTNLEQDWDVPHGFAIKGAATAELLIMPGETQTLKWNPDKVGIFPMYCTDFCSALHQEMTGYIRVSPAGSNTPLLFSTGKNYAVSDTAKKK
;
A
#
# COMPACT_ATOMS: atom_id res chain seq x y z
N LYS A 1 9.37 15.77 12.61
CA LYS A 1 9.88 16.49 11.43
C LYS A 1 10.42 17.85 11.85
N ILE A 2 11.61 18.24 11.37
CA ILE A 2 12.22 19.56 11.64
C ILE A 2 12.04 20.44 10.40
N THR A 3 11.57 21.67 10.59
CA THR A 3 11.39 22.65 9.52
C THR A 3 12.63 23.52 9.34
N LYS A 4 12.69 24.29 8.24
CA LYS A 4 13.73 25.31 8.02
C LYS A 4 13.76 26.38 9.12
N ASP A 5 12.60 26.71 9.69
CA ASP A 5 12.43 27.71 10.73
C ASP A 5 12.64 27.15 12.14
N ARG A 6 13.23 25.93 12.22
CA ARG A 6 13.60 25.26 13.46
C ARG A 6 12.42 24.91 14.37
N TYR A 7 11.36 24.41 13.79
CA TYR A 7 10.26 23.79 14.52
C TYR A 7 10.34 22.28 14.45
N LEU A 8 10.11 21.63 15.57
CA LEU A 8 10.00 20.17 15.67
C LEU A 8 8.52 19.80 15.78
N HIS A 9 8.06 18.98 14.88
CA HIS A 9 6.77 18.31 14.98
C HIS A 9 6.95 16.89 15.48
N THR A 10 6.19 16.51 16.50
CA THR A 10 6.12 15.14 17.02
C THR A 10 4.67 14.69 17.06
N GLY A 11 4.44 13.42 16.73
CA GLY A 11 3.18 12.73 16.89
C GLY A 11 3.53 11.36 17.47
N PRO A 12 3.54 11.17 18.80
CA PRO A 12 3.80 9.87 19.39
C PRO A 12 2.65 8.91 19.03
N GLU A 13 2.99 7.72 18.56
CA GLU A 13 2.03 6.70 18.11
C GLU A 13 0.94 6.37 19.13
N LEU A 14 1.25 6.49 20.43
CA LEU A 14 0.32 6.15 21.51
C LEU A 14 -0.46 7.36 22.04
N SER A 15 -0.18 8.58 21.58
CA SER A 15 -0.92 9.77 21.96
C SER A 15 -1.82 10.22 20.82
N GLN A 16 -3.07 10.45 21.11
CA GLN A 16 -4.00 11.08 20.17
C GLN A 16 -3.77 12.59 20.12
N SER A 17 -2.51 13.01 20.04
CA SER A 17 -2.14 14.41 19.95
C SER A 17 -0.95 14.65 19.04
N ALA A 18 -0.91 15.81 18.41
CA ALA A 18 0.23 16.29 17.67
C ALA A 18 0.80 17.54 18.37
N GLN A 19 2.11 17.56 18.54
CA GLN A 19 2.82 18.60 19.29
C GLN A 19 3.79 19.35 18.38
N LEU A 20 3.81 20.67 18.54
CA LEU A 20 4.73 21.56 17.84
C LEU A 20 5.63 22.25 18.86
N TYR A 21 6.94 22.14 18.66
CA TYR A 21 7.96 22.76 19.51
C TYR A 21 8.80 23.76 18.73
N ASP A 22 9.11 24.89 19.38
CA ASP A 22 10.19 25.77 18.95
C ASP A 22 11.54 25.21 19.44
N ILE A 23 12.45 25.01 18.52
CA ILE A 23 13.81 24.51 18.77
C ILE A 23 14.88 25.53 18.32
N SER A 24 14.50 26.78 18.11
CA SER A 24 15.43 27.85 17.71
C SER A 24 16.37 28.31 18.82
N GLY A 25 15.96 28.14 20.09
CA GLY A 25 16.71 28.50 21.27
C GLY A 25 17.50 27.34 21.89
N GLU A 26 18.10 27.59 23.04
CA GLU A 26 18.84 26.56 23.80
C GLU A 26 17.92 25.51 24.44
N LYS A 27 16.66 25.86 24.65
CA LYS A 27 15.65 24.96 25.22
C LYS A 27 14.50 24.80 24.26
N MET A 28 14.02 23.57 24.15
CA MET A 28 12.84 23.23 23.39
C MET A 28 11.59 23.78 24.09
N GLN A 29 10.79 24.56 23.38
CA GLN A 29 9.54 25.13 23.90
C GLN A 29 8.34 24.52 23.17
N LEU A 30 7.39 23.95 23.93
CA LEU A 30 6.11 23.52 23.38
C LEU A 30 5.28 24.76 23.00
N ILE A 31 4.91 24.86 21.73
CA ILE A 31 4.09 25.95 21.20
C ILE A 31 2.63 25.53 21.13
N LEU A 32 2.40 24.32 20.70
CA LEU A 32 1.06 23.82 20.42
C LEU A 32 0.97 22.33 20.73
N ASP A 33 -0.07 21.95 21.45
CA ASP A 33 -0.50 20.58 21.67
C ASP A 33 -1.97 20.50 21.26
N PHE A 34 -2.30 19.69 20.25
CA PHE A 34 -3.66 19.59 19.76
C PHE A 34 -4.07 18.14 19.58
N PRO A 35 -5.32 17.80 19.93
CA PRO A 35 -5.83 16.45 19.78
C PRO A 35 -5.94 16.09 18.30
N THR A 36 -5.59 14.85 17.99
CA THR A 36 -5.77 14.24 16.68
C THR A 36 -6.75 13.09 16.77
N ILE A 37 -7.40 12.75 15.65
CA ILE A 37 -8.22 11.56 15.55
C ILE A 37 -7.29 10.43 15.07
N GLY A 38 -7.16 9.40 15.88
CA GLY A 38 -6.26 8.29 15.60
C GLY A 38 -4.78 8.60 15.86
N GLU A 39 -3.91 7.72 15.41
CA GLU A 39 -2.46 7.83 15.59
C GLU A 39 -1.86 8.74 14.52
N PRO A 40 -1.21 9.86 14.88
CA PRO A 40 -0.66 10.78 13.89
C PRO A 40 0.68 10.28 13.33
N HIS A 41 0.65 9.56 12.23
CA HIS A 41 1.86 9.03 11.57
C HIS A 41 2.60 10.06 10.72
N TYR A 42 1.89 11.00 10.14
CA TYR A 42 2.46 11.96 9.21
C TYR A 42 1.94 13.36 9.43
N ALA A 43 2.83 14.33 9.38
CA ALA A 43 2.46 15.74 9.36
C ALA A 43 3.30 16.51 8.34
N GLN A 44 2.65 17.39 7.62
CA GLN A 44 3.27 18.32 6.70
C GLN A 44 2.91 19.75 7.07
N ILE A 45 3.91 20.61 7.18
CA ILE A 45 3.68 22.04 7.35
C ILE A 45 3.46 22.64 5.97
N VAL A 46 2.29 23.23 5.79
CA VAL A 46 1.87 23.86 4.55
C VAL A 46 1.66 25.35 4.81
N PRO A 47 2.16 26.27 3.96
CA PRO A 47 1.88 27.69 4.08
C PRO A 47 0.38 27.99 4.09
N ALA A 48 -0.07 28.88 4.99
CA ALA A 48 -1.49 29.13 5.22
C ALA A 48 -2.23 29.67 3.98
N ASP A 49 -1.53 30.36 3.08
CA ASP A 49 -2.08 30.85 1.82
C ASP A 49 -2.39 29.70 0.83
N LEU A 50 -1.65 28.59 0.88
CA LEU A 50 -1.95 27.40 0.10
C LEU A 50 -3.20 26.69 0.59
N ILE A 51 -3.44 26.67 1.92
CA ILE A 51 -4.65 26.04 2.50
C ILE A 51 -5.90 26.81 2.12
N LYS A 52 -5.83 28.15 2.08
CA LYS A 52 -6.99 28.99 1.73
C LYS A 52 -7.44 28.86 0.27
N LYS A 53 -6.56 28.44 -0.61
CA LYS A 53 -6.84 28.33 -2.06
C LYS A 53 -7.31 26.95 -2.49
N ASN A 54 -6.98 25.92 -1.73
CA ASN A 54 -7.26 24.54 -2.08
C ASN A 54 -8.03 23.86 -0.95
N SER A 55 -9.31 23.62 -1.17
CA SER A 55 -10.01 22.64 -0.34
C SER A 55 -9.33 21.28 -0.53
N VAL A 56 -8.93 20.63 0.55
CA VAL A 56 -8.46 19.25 0.50
C VAL A 56 -9.61 18.40 -0.03
N LYS A 57 -9.48 17.91 -1.25
CA LYS A 57 -10.40 16.94 -1.78
C LYS A 57 -9.94 15.56 -1.31
N PHE A 58 -10.75 14.93 -0.52
CA PHE A 58 -10.59 13.50 -0.24
C PHE A 58 -10.95 12.74 -1.50
N PHE A 59 -10.09 11.79 -1.86
CA PHE A 59 -10.34 10.91 -2.99
C PHE A 59 -11.50 9.98 -2.64
N LYS A 60 -12.48 9.88 -3.52
CA LYS A 60 -13.59 8.94 -3.37
C LYS A 60 -13.37 7.76 -4.30
N MET A 61 -13.69 6.56 -3.83
CA MET A 61 -13.53 5.34 -4.61
C MET A 61 -14.30 5.39 -5.93
N GLU A 62 -15.48 5.99 -5.94
CA GLU A 62 -16.32 6.16 -7.13
C GLU A 62 -15.70 7.10 -8.17
N GLU A 63 -14.74 7.94 -7.76
CA GLU A 63 -14.00 8.86 -8.63
C GLU A 63 -12.74 8.22 -9.22
N ASN A 64 -12.41 6.97 -8.84
CA ASN A 64 -11.23 6.28 -9.33
C ASN A 64 -11.38 5.93 -10.82
N LYS A 65 -10.60 6.60 -11.66
CA LYS A 65 -10.54 6.37 -13.11
C LYS A 65 -9.34 5.54 -13.53
N ASN A 66 -8.61 4.95 -12.58
CA ASN A 66 -7.46 4.11 -12.88
C ASN A 66 -7.94 2.86 -13.65
N PRO A 67 -7.37 2.53 -14.82
CA PRO A 67 -7.80 1.38 -15.62
C PRO A 67 -7.56 0.04 -14.91
N TYR A 68 -6.76 0.02 -13.87
CA TYR A 68 -6.44 -1.16 -13.06
C TYR A 68 -7.19 -1.22 -11.73
N PHE A 69 -8.18 -0.36 -11.55
CA PHE A 69 -9.00 -0.29 -10.34
C PHE A 69 -9.75 -1.61 -10.09
N SER A 70 -9.65 -2.12 -8.87
CA SER A 70 -10.41 -3.27 -8.39
C SER A 70 -11.54 -2.79 -7.48
N ASN A 71 -12.77 -2.86 -8.00
CA ASN A 71 -13.97 -2.46 -7.25
C ASN A 71 -14.42 -3.59 -6.31
N GLY A 72 -13.65 -3.82 -5.26
CA GLY A 72 -13.90 -4.86 -4.26
C GLY A 72 -13.05 -6.12 -4.46
N GLU A 73 -13.00 -6.95 -3.43
CA GLU A 73 -12.18 -8.17 -3.40
C GLU A 73 -12.59 -9.20 -4.46
N ALA A 74 -13.87 -9.27 -4.80
CA ALA A 74 -14.38 -10.16 -5.85
C ALA A 74 -13.87 -9.80 -7.26
N ALA A 75 -13.38 -8.58 -7.45
CA ALA A 75 -12.80 -8.12 -8.71
C ALA A 75 -11.31 -8.43 -8.85
N THR A 76 -10.68 -9.00 -7.81
CA THR A 76 -9.26 -9.36 -7.82
C THR A 76 -8.99 -10.50 -8.80
N LYS A 77 -7.88 -10.41 -9.50
CA LYS A 77 -7.48 -11.40 -10.50
C LYS A 77 -5.98 -11.35 -10.75
N VAL A 78 -5.45 -12.42 -11.28
CA VAL A 78 -4.08 -12.49 -11.78
C VAL A 78 -4.12 -12.93 -13.24
N VAL A 79 -3.52 -12.14 -14.12
CA VAL A 79 -3.56 -12.35 -15.58
C VAL A 79 -2.14 -12.39 -16.10
N ARG A 80 -1.85 -13.37 -16.97
CA ARG A 80 -0.56 -13.48 -17.66
C ARG A 80 -0.71 -13.22 -19.15
N GLU A 81 0.13 -12.34 -19.67
CA GLU A 81 0.26 -12.01 -21.09
C GLU A 81 1.73 -12.18 -21.51
N GLY A 82 2.06 -13.36 -22.01
CA GLY A 82 3.46 -13.71 -22.28
C GLY A 82 4.29 -13.76 -20.99
N ASN A 83 5.32 -12.91 -20.90
CA ASN A 83 6.13 -12.74 -19.70
C ASN A 83 5.62 -11.64 -18.76
N LYS A 84 4.55 -10.94 -19.11
CA LYS A 84 3.92 -9.94 -18.25
C LYS A 84 2.85 -10.59 -17.39
N VAL A 85 2.86 -10.25 -16.10
CA VAL A 85 1.86 -10.71 -15.14
C VAL A 85 1.25 -9.48 -14.45
N HIS A 86 -0.04 -9.34 -14.60
CA HIS A 86 -0.82 -8.29 -13.95
C HIS A 86 -1.59 -8.87 -12.77
N VAL A 87 -1.31 -8.38 -11.58
CA VAL A 87 -1.96 -8.73 -10.32
C VAL A 87 -2.88 -7.58 -9.94
N TYR A 88 -4.18 -7.78 -10.08
CA TYR A 88 -5.21 -6.85 -9.64
C TYR A 88 -5.57 -7.21 -8.20
N MET A 89 -5.23 -6.36 -7.27
CA MET A 89 -5.39 -6.66 -5.85
C MET A 89 -5.97 -5.50 -5.07
N THR A 90 -6.48 -5.83 -3.90
CA THR A 90 -7.06 -4.89 -2.97
C THR A 90 -6.36 -4.94 -1.63
N ALA A 91 -6.36 -3.80 -0.94
CA ALA A 91 -5.93 -3.62 0.42
C ALA A 91 -7.09 -3.07 1.26
N ILE A 92 -7.41 -3.73 2.35
CA ILE A 92 -8.39 -3.29 3.34
C ILE A 92 -7.94 -3.83 4.70
N ARG A 93 -8.24 -3.14 5.80
CA ARG A 93 -7.91 -3.64 7.16
C ARG A 93 -8.52 -5.03 7.40
N SER A 94 -7.80 -6.08 7.61
CA SER A 94 -6.35 -6.22 7.85
C SER A 94 -5.74 -7.20 6.86
N HIS A 95 -6.12 -7.16 5.60
CA HIS A 95 -5.65 -8.15 4.63
C HIS A 95 -5.43 -7.57 3.23
N LEU A 96 -4.61 -8.28 2.48
CA LEU A 96 -4.40 -8.11 1.04
C LEU A 96 -5.16 -9.21 0.30
N THR A 97 -5.79 -8.87 -0.83
CA THR A 97 -6.44 -9.86 -1.68
C THR A 97 -5.98 -9.67 -3.13
N PRO A 98 -5.38 -10.68 -3.80
CA PRO A 98 -5.01 -11.99 -3.26
C PRO A 98 -3.88 -11.92 -2.24
N ASP A 99 -3.89 -12.85 -1.28
CA ASP A 99 -2.86 -12.98 -0.23
C ASP A 99 -1.77 -14.00 -0.60
N ASN A 100 -2.05 -14.95 -1.49
CA ASN A 100 -1.08 -15.91 -1.99
C ASN A 100 -1.13 -16.00 -3.51
N ILE A 101 0.05 -15.97 -4.14
CA ILE A 101 0.19 -16.01 -5.60
C ILE A 101 1.27 -17.02 -5.96
N GLU A 102 0.92 -17.99 -6.81
CA GLU A 102 1.84 -18.98 -7.35
C GLU A 102 1.93 -18.90 -8.87
N GLY A 103 3.01 -19.43 -9.44
CA GLY A 103 3.19 -19.49 -10.89
C GLY A 103 3.82 -18.25 -11.50
N ILE A 104 4.21 -17.24 -10.70
CA ILE A 104 5.17 -16.22 -11.11
C ILE A 104 6.49 -16.93 -11.41
N LYS A 105 7.20 -16.53 -12.46
CA LYS A 105 8.45 -17.13 -12.88
C LYS A 105 9.60 -16.15 -12.84
N MET A 106 10.78 -16.65 -12.60
CA MET A 106 11.99 -15.83 -12.73
C MET A 106 12.07 -15.23 -14.15
N GLY A 107 12.28 -13.92 -14.24
CA GLY A 107 12.32 -13.16 -15.49
C GLY A 107 10.95 -12.63 -15.97
N ASP A 108 9.86 -12.87 -15.24
CA ASP A 108 8.59 -12.20 -15.51
C ASP A 108 8.68 -10.70 -15.23
N GLU A 109 7.85 -9.91 -15.90
CA GLU A 109 7.53 -8.55 -15.54
C GLU A 109 6.20 -8.53 -14.77
N VAL A 110 6.24 -8.34 -13.45
CA VAL A 110 5.06 -8.40 -12.60
C VAL A 110 4.61 -7.00 -12.23
N TYR A 111 3.33 -6.71 -12.44
CA TYR A 111 2.68 -5.45 -12.12
C TYR A 111 1.62 -5.67 -11.06
N PHE A 112 1.86 -5.20 -9.84
CA PHE A 112 0.90 -5.23 -8.75
C PHE A 112 0.09 -3.93 -8.78
N HIS A 113 -1.17 -4.02 -9.17
CA HIS A 113 -2.12 -2.92 -9.17
C HIS A 113 -2.92 -3.00 -7.87
N VAL A 114 -2.53 -2.23 -6.88
CA VAL A 114 -3.11 -2.29 -5.54
C VAL A 114 -4.12 -1.17 -5.35
N THR A 115 -5.36 -1.54 -5.05
CA THR A 115 -6.44 -0.60 -4.73
C THR A 115 -6.70 -0.61 -3.23
N ASN A 116 -6.65 0.56 -2.60
CA ASN A 116 -7.06 0.72 -1.22
C ASN A 116 -8.59 0.88 -1.16
N LEU A 117 -9.29 -0.08 -0.53
CA LEU A 117 -10.75 -0.12 -0.42
C LEU A 117 -11.28 0.58 0.84
N GLU A 118 -10.43 1.20 1.64
CA GLU A 118 -10.87 1.91 2.83
C GLU A 118 -11.80 3.08 2.46
N GLN A 119 -12.80 3.27 3.29
CA GLN A 119 -13.71 4.41 3.21
C GLN A 119 -13.32 5.52 4.19
N ASP A 120 -12.56 5.16 5.20
CA ASP A 120 -11.99 6.10 6.16
C ASP A 120 -10.81 6.81 5.50
N TRP A 121 -10.91 8.09 5.31
CA TRP A 121 -9.95 8.94 4.60
C TRP A 121 -8.53 8.97 5.20
N ASP A 122 -8.39 8.56 6.45
CA ASP A 122 -7.16 8.57 7.23
C ASP A 122 -6.50 7.19 7.36
N VAL A 123 -6.92 6.22 6.57
CA VAL A 123 -6.36 4.85 6.59
C VAL A 123 -5.63 4.52 5.29
N PRO A 124 -4.40 5.02 5.11
CA PRO A 124 -3.57 4.58 4.01
C PRO A 124 -3.11 3.13 4.22
N HIS A 125 -2.73 2.48 3.13
CA HIS A 125 -2.02 1.20 3.17
C HIS A 125 -0.68 1.34 2.47
N GLY A 126 0.34 0.76 3.06
CA GLY A 126 1.60 0.53 2.38
C GLY A 126 1.55 -0.77 1.57
N PHE A 127 2.44 -0.94 0.61
CA PHE A 127 2.65 -2.21 -0.07
C PHE A 127 4.10 -2.38 -0.46
N ALA A 128 4.73 -3.44 0.00
CA ALA A 128 6.09 -3.83 -0.38
C ALA A 128 6.24 -5.34 -0.51
N ILE A 129 7.29 -5.76 -1.22
CA ILE A 129 7.69 -7.16 -1.37
C ILE A 129 9.08 -7.31 -0.76
N LYS A 130 9.19 -8.12 0.28
CA LYS A 130 10.46 -8.34 0.98
C LYS A 130 11.49 -8.99 0.05
N GLY A 131 12.66 -8.38 -0.03
CA GLY A 131 13.75 -8.85 -0.88
C GLY A 131 13.66 -8.44 -2.35
N ALA A 132 12.63 -7.69 -2.73
CA ALA A 132 12.57 -7.00 -4.02
C ALA A 132 13.31 -5.66 -3.92
N ALA A 133 14.10 -5.30 -4.94
CA ALA A 133 14.81 -4.02 -5.00
C ALA A 133 13.90 -2.88 -5.50
N THR A 134 12.68 -2.83 -5.02
CA THR A 134 11.66 -1.84 -5.41
C THR A 134 11.26 -0.97 -4.23
N ALA A 135 10.86 0.25 -4.53
CA ALA A 135 10.27 1.12 -3.53
C ALA A 135 8.91 0.57 -3.08
N GLU A 136 8.52 0.92 -1.87
CA GLU A 136 7.18 0.69 -1.37
C GLU A 136 6.17 1.67 -1.99
N LEU A 137 4.91 1.26 -2.04
CA LEU A 137 3.79 2.14 -2.34
C LEU A 137 3.17 2.65 -1.04
N LEU A 138 2.71 3.89 -1.03
CA LEU A 138 1.77 4.43 -0.06
C LEU A 138 0.49 4.77 -0.80
N ILE A 139 -0.59 4.06 -0.50
CA ILE A 139 -1.84 4.09 -1.25
C ILE A 139 -2.93 4.69 -0.37
N MET A 140 -3.40 5.88 -0.74
CA MET A 140 -4.47 6.55 -0.02
C MET A 140 -5.82 5.85 -0.24
N PRO A 141 -6.79 6.00 0.68
CA PRO A 141 -8.13 5.46 0.51
C PRO A 141 -8.73 5.80 -0.85
N GLY A 142 -9.25 4.79 -1.55
CA GLY A 142 -9.83 4.93 -2.87
C GLY A 142 -8.82 5.00 -4.04
N GLU A 143 -7.52 5.09 -3.78
CA GLU A 143 -6.50 5.07 -4.81
C GLU A 143 -6.20 3.67 -5.35
N THR A 144 -5.66 3.64 -6.58
CA THR A 144 -4.98 2.48 -7.15
C THR A 144 -3.60 2.89 -7.58
N GLN A 145 -2.58 2.22 -7.07
CA GLN A 145 -1.20 2.42 -7.46
C GLN A 145 -0.59 1.13 -8.01
N THR A 146 0.47 1.25 -8.80
CA THR A 146 1.12 0.10 -9.43
C THR A 146 2.57 0.00 -9.02
N LEU A 147 2.96 -1.16 -8.49
CA LEU A 147 4.34 -1.54 -8.25
C LEU A 147 4.78 -2.52 -9.34
N LYS A 148 5.89 -2.20 -10.01
CA LYS A 148 6.54 -3.11 -10.97
C LYS A 148 7.65 -3.88 -10.27
N TRP A 149 7.69 -5.20 -10.48
CA TRP A 149 8.74 -6.08 -9.98
C TRP A 149 9.17 -7.08 -11.05
N ASN A 150 10.48 -7.26 -11.17
CA ASN A 150 11.08 -8.28 -12.02
C ASN A 150 11.84 -9.27 -11.13
N PRO A 151 11.26 -10.43 -10.80
CA PRO A 151 11.92 -11.40 -9.94
C PRO A 151 13.15 -11.99 -10.63
N ASP A 152 14.30 -11.87 -9.95
CA ASP A 152 15.61 -12.36 -10.38
C ASP A 152 16.04 -13.64 -9.65
N LYS A 153 15.22 -14.13 -8.71
CA LYS A 153 15.48 -15.30 -7.88
C LYS A 153 14.23 -16.15 -7.71
N VAL A 154 14.44 -17.45 -7.66
CA VAL A 154 13.43 -18.43 -7.26
C VAL A 154 13.26 -18.39 -5.74
N GLY A 155 12.02 -18.51 -5.25
CA GLY A 155 11.77 -18.54 -3.81
C GLY A 155 10.36 -18.13 -3.43
N ILE A 156 10.18 -17.89 -2.13
CA ILE A 156 8.94 -17.33 -1.56
C ILE A 156 9.26 -15.94 -1.05
N PHE A 157 8.51 -14.97 -1.54
CA PHE A 157 8.69 -13.56 -1.22
C PHE A 157 7.46 -13.07 -0.46
N PRO A 158 7.60 -12.68 0.81
CA PRO A 158 6.52 -12.03 1.54
C PRO A 158 6.18 -10.69 0.92
N MET A 159 4.89 -10.42 0.76
CA MET A 159 4.34 -9.09 0.51
C MET A 159 3.58 -8.64 1.76
N TYR A 160 3.59 -7.36 2.06
CA TYR A 160 3.03 -6.87 3.33
C TYR A 160 2.68 -5.39 3.25
N CYS A 161 1.80 -4.98 4.16
CA CYS A 161 1.52 -3.57 4.41
C CYS A 161 2.69 -2.94 5.16
N THR A 162 3.15 -1.77 4.74
CA THR A 162 4.28 -1.05 5.35
C THR A 162 3.84 0.13 6.21
N ASP A 163 2.57 0.52 6.14
CA ASP A 163 2.01 1.63 6.90
C ASP A 163 1.01 1.13 7.94
N PHE A 164 1.11 1.62 9.17
CA PHE A 164 0.25 1.17 10.26
C PHE A 164 -1.21 1.54 9.99
N CYS A 165 -2.05 0.55 9.77
CA CYS A 165 -3.43 0.74 9.34
C CYS A 165 -4.48 0.22 10.35
N SER A 166 -4.07 -0.63 11.30
CA SER A 166 -4.97 -1.20 12.31
C SER A 166 -4.21 -1.98 13.38
N ALA A 167 -4.89 -2.40 14.43
CA ALA A 167 -4.34 -3.30 15.45
C ALA A 167 -3.85 -4.65 14.87
N LEU A 168 -4.40 -5.08 13.74
CA LEU A 168 -3.99 -6.30 13.02
C LEU A 168 -3.07 -6.00 11.83
N HIS A 169 -2.39 -4.87 11.84
CA HIS A 169 -1.46 -4.47 10.76
C HIS A 169 -0.42 -5.54 10.44
N GLN A 170 0.12 -6.22 11.45
CA GLN A 170 1.13 -7.28 11.31
C GLN A 170 0.58 -8.52 10.58
N GLU A 171 -0.73 -8.72 10.59
CA GLU A 171 -1.41 -9.83 9.90
C GLU A 171 -1.66 -9.52 8.41
N MET A 172 -1.49 -8.25 8.00
CA MET A 172 -1.72 -7.81 6.63
C MET A 172 -0.54 -8.18 5.73
N THR A 173 -0.37 -9.50 5.53
CA THR A 173 0.73 -10.11 4.81
C THR A 173 0.20 -11.12 3.78
N GLY A 174 1.07 -11.47 2.83
CA GLY A 174 0.83 -12.49 1.84
C GLY A 174 2.14 -13.03 1.27
N TYR A 175 2.06 -13.98 0.34
CA TYR A 175 3.24 -14.65 -0.20
C TYR A 175 3.17 -14.79 -1.71
N ILE A 176 4.29 -14.57 -2.36
CA ILE A 176 4.48 -14.77 -3.78
C ILE A 176 5.51 -15.89 -3.98
N ARG A 177 5.11 -16.96 -4.65
CA ARG A 177 6.02 -18.06 -5.02
C ARG A 177 6.53 -17.83 -6.44
N VAL A 178 7.84 -17.62 -6.55
CA VAL A 178 8.56 -17.51 -7.83
C VAL A 178 9.17 -18.86 -8.19
N SER A 179 8.79 -19.38 -9.35
CA SER A 179 9.28 -20.61 -9.93
C SER A 179 10.46 -20.35 -10.90
N PRO A 180 11.26 -21.38 -11.24
CA PRO A 180 12.29 -21.23 -12.27
C PRO A 180 11.74 -20.73 -13.61
N ALA A 181 12.58 -20.03 -14.39
CA ALA A 181 12.25 -19.67 -15.75
C ALA A 181 11.87 -20.91 -16.56
N GLY A 182 10.84 -20.79 -17.42
CA GLY A 182 10.36 -21.91 -18.25
C GLY A 182 9.53 -22.95 -17.49
N SER A 183 9.32 -22.82 -16.17
CA SER A 183 8.47 -23.72 -15.40
C SER A 183 7.04 -23.78 -15.95
N ASN A 184 6.43 -24.97 -15.89
CA ASN A 184 5.01 -25.17 -16.22
C ASN A 184 4.07 -24.98 -15.02
N THR A 185 4.54 -24.40 -13.90
CA THR A 185 3.71 -24.11 -12.74
C THR A 185 2.52 -23.25 -13.17
N PRO A 186 1.29 -23.66 -12.87
CA PRO A 186 0.11 -22.89 -13.20
C PRO A 186 0.07 -21.60 -12.38
N LEU A 187 -0.53 -20.55 -12.94
CA LEU A 187 -0.75 -19.32 -12.24
C LEU A 187 -2.00 -19.49 -11.36
N LEU A 188 -1.79 -19.52 -10.06
CA LEU A 188 -2.81 -19.70 -9.04
C LEU A 188 -2.78 -18.52 -8.06
N PHE A 189 -3.92 -18.21 -7.47
CA PHE A 189 -3.99 -17.19 -6.42
C PHE A 189 -5.09 -17.50 -5.41
N SER A 190 -4.88 -17.11 -4.17
CA SER A 190 -5.83 -17.25 -3.09
C SER A 190 -6.56 -15.93 -2.80
N THR A 191 -7.85 -16.02 -2.58
CA THR A 191 -8.69 -14.88 -2.20
C THR A 191 -9.15 -14.99 -0.73
N GLY A 192 -8.31 -15.54 0.15
CA GLY A 192 -8.59 -15.73 1.58
C GLY A 192 -9.45 -16.94 1.91
N LYS A 193 -10.15 -17.54 0.94
CA LYS A 193 -11.02 -18.70 1.17
C LYS A 193 -10.78 -19.87 0.21
N ASN A 194 -10.38 -19.61 -1.04
CA ASN A 194 -10.18 -20.63 -2.07
C ASN A 194 -9.09 -20.20 -3.05
N TYR A 195 -8.33 -21.18 -3.55
CA TYR A 195 -7.45 -20.94 -4.69
C TYR A 195 -8.26 -20.80 -5.98
N ALA A 196 -8.03 -19.73 -6.71
CA ALA A 196 -8.56 -19.53 -8.05
C ALA A 196 -7.48 -19.75 -9.11
N VAL A 197 -7.88 -20.30 -10.25
CA VAL A 197 -6.99 -20.45 -11.43
C VAL A 197 -7.15 -19.18 -12.26
N SER A 198 -6.05 -18.61 -12.74
CA SER A 198 -6.10 -17.43 -13.59
C SER A 198 -6.91 -17.69 -14.86
N ASP A 199 -7.56 -16.66 -15.40
CA ASP A 199 -8.41 -16.75 -16.60
C ASP A 199 -7.68 -17.30 -17.82
N THR A 200 -6.34 -17.16 -17.90
CA THR A 200 -5.53 -17.73 -18.99
C THR A 200 -5.40 -19.25 -18.91
N ALA A 201 -5.55 -19.85 -17.74
CA ALA A 201 -5.50 -21.31 -17.57
C ALA A 201 -6.84 -21.98 -17.90
N LYS A 202 -7.95 -21.25 -17.91
CA LYS A 202 -9.28 -21.77 -18.28
C LYS A 202 -9.52 -21.90 -19.79
N LYS A 203 -8.60 -21.39 -20.64
CA LYS A 203 -8.72 -21.40 -22.10
C LYS A 203 -7.92 -22.52 -22.79
N LYS A 204 -7.51 -23.57 -22.07
CA LYS A 204 -6.88 -24.78 -22.63
C LYS A 204 -7.78 -25.99 -22.52
#